data_33c692b3150a4c6683f49a45f0594585
#
_entry.id   33c692b3150a4c6683f49a45f0594585
#
_cell.length_a   1.000
_cell.length_b   1.000
_cell.length_c   1.000
_cell.angle_alpha   90.00
_cell.angle_beta   90.00
_cell.angle_gamma   90.00
#
_symmetry.space_group_name_H-M   'P 1'
#
loop_
_entity.id
_entity.type
_entity.pdbx_description
1 polymer ?
#
loop_
_entity_poly.entity_id
_entity_poly.type
_entity_poly.pdbx_seq_one_letter_code
_entity_poly.pdbx_strand_id
1 'polypeptide(L)'
;MRRIYQNTFFIAILFLSTPQLFAQDSSAVSVNPALQEIFNSRTPKEYTIAGITVTGSIAFDQNLIISISGLAVGDKVQIPGTDAFGKAISKLWKQSLISDIQIYLTHLEGSNLFIEMAIKERPRLIDFKFAGVRKGERDDLETKVGLAKDRVLTENMKLSAVEAIKKYYNDKGYRNLTIDMTEELIPGAINGVSLQFNIKKGNKVKVNSINFTGNQIVPDIKLKKQMKGTKEMTRFTLFPDKIVSPYGDTTKNYTFKQYLKETGYLSPTQTWTYLDPYVRFKGFGGSKFNDNKYQEDKQSVLGYYNAQGFRDAELVADTIFNDVKGNLNIDIKLTEGRKYYFGNMLWTGNTKYSDSVLNLFLGINKGDVYNLELLNKRLGKQLSAEGGDVGSLYQDDGYL
;
A
#
# COMPACT_ATOMS: atom_id res chain seq x y z
N MET A 1 -43.04 10.45 -55.83
CA MET A 1 -43.76 9.29 -55.27
C MET A 1 -42.90 8.01 -55.03
N ARG A 2 -41.62 7.96 -55.39
CA ARG A 2 -40.76 6.73 -55.26
C ARG A 2 -40.00 6.62 -53.93
N ARG A 3 -39.98 7.65 -53.08
CA ARG A 3 -39.25 7.66 -51.79
C ARG A 3 -40.11 7.30 -50.58
N ILE A 4 -41.40 7.27 -50.69
CA ILE A 4 -42.32 6.96 -49.58
C ILE A 4 -42.48 5.44 -49.39
N TYR A 5 -42.35 4.65 -50.43
CA TYR A 5 -42.49 3.19 -50.36
C TYR A 5 -41.25 2.46 -49.81
N GLN A 6 -40.09 3.08 -49.84
CA GLN A 6 -38.86 2.47 -49.25
C GLN A 6 -38.83 2.54 -47.72
N ASN A 7 -39.41 3.57 -47.12
CA ASN A 7 -39.42 3.71 -45.65
C ASN A 7 -40.54 2.88 -44.99
N THR A 8 -41.64 2.58 -45.68
CA THR A 8 -42.69 1.71 -45.16
C THR A 8 -42.31 0.23 -45.17
N PHE A 9 -41.44 -0.21 -46.07
CA PHE A 9 -40.97 -1.59 -46.12
C PHE A 9 -39.94 -1.89 -45.00
N PHE A 10 -39.15 -0.89 -44.57
CA PHE A 10 -38.20 -1.03 -43.46
C PHE A 10 -38.90 -1.06 -42.10
N ILE A 11 -40.02 -0.38 -41.92
CA ILE A 11 -40.81 -0.39 -40.68
C ILE A 11 -41.56 -1.71 -40.51
N ALA A 12 -41.97 -2.36 -41.58
CA ALA A 12 -42.68 -3.66 -41.52
C ALA A 12 -41.76 -4.83 -41.16
N ILE A 13 -40.47 -4.75 -41.49
CA ILE A 13 -39.47 -5.80 -41.12
C ILE A 13 -39.03 -5.69 -39.66
N LEU A 14 -39.10 -4.49 -39.04
CA LEU A 14 -38.71 -4.28 -37.65
C LEU A 14 -39.75 -4.83 -36.65
N PHE A 15 -40.95 -5.13 -37.05
CA PHE A 15 -42.03 -5.67 -36.20
C PHE A 15 -42.14 -7.20 -36.19
N LEU A 16 -41.32 -7.91 -37.01
CA LEU A 16 -41.35 -9.38 -37.10
C LEU A 16 -40.22 -10.07 -36.34
N SER A 17 -39.31 -9.32 -35.72
CA SER A 17 -38.29 -9.87 -34.80
C SER A 17 -38.69 -9.62 -33.35
N THR A 18 -39.76 -10.26 -32.89
CA THR A 18 -39.98 -10.43 -31.46
C THR A 18 -38.93 -11.40 -30.98
N PRO A 19 -38.00 -10.96 -30.03
CA PRO A 19 -37.18 -11.92 -29.36
C PRO A 19 -38.11 -12.84 -28.59
N GLN A 20 -38.09 -14.13 -28.92
CA GLN A 20 -38.66 -15.13 -28.03
C GLN A 20 -37.87 -15.02 -26.72
N LEU A 21 -38.45 -14.36 -25.75
CA LEU A 21 -38.08 -14.49 -24.34
C LEU A 21 -38.30 -15.97 -24.03
N PHE A 22 -37.23 -16.76 -24.09
CA PHE A 22 -37.19 -18.01 -23.37
C PHE A 22 -37.29 -17.61 -21.88
N ALA A 23 -38.51 -17.75 -21.35
CA ALA A 23 -38.65 -17.84 -19.90
C ALA A 23 -37.74 -18.99 -19.48
N GLN A 24 -36.66 -18.65 -18.78
CA GLN A 24 -35.92 -19.65 -18.02
C GLN A 24 -36.96 -20.23 -17.06
N ASP A 25 -37.36 -21.48 -17.32
CA ASP A 25 -38.03 -22.30 -16.36
C ASP A 25 -37.06 -22.37 -15.14
N SER A 26 -37.22 -21.44 -14.21
CA SER A 26 -36.76 -21.65 -12.86
C SER A 26 -37.57 -22.84 -12.39
N SER A 27 -36.98 -24.03 -12.50
CA SER A 27 -37.48 -25.20 -11.81
C SER A 27 -37.65 -24.76 -10.35
N ALA A 28 -38.88 -24.42 -9.99
CA ALA A 28 -39.21 -24.12 -8.61
C ALA A 28 -38.86 -25.38 -7.87
N VAL A 29 -37.74 -25.32 -7.11
CA VAL A 29 -37.41 -26.35 -6.14
C VAL A 29 -38.66 -26.46 -5.28
N SER A 30 -39.35 -27.57 -5.33
CA SER A 30 -40.55 -27.82 -4.54
C SER A 30 -40.09 -27.91 -3.09
N VAL A 31 -40.07 -26.78 -2.42
CA VAL A 31 -39.75 -26.71 -1.00
C VAL A 31 -40.81 -27.49 -0.26
N ASN A 32 -40.42 -28.48 0.54
CA ASN A 32 -41.34 -29.27 1.35
C ASN A 32 -42.26 -28.32 2.15
N PRO A 33 -43.58 -28.39 2.03
CA PRO A 33 -44.49 -27.46 2.69
C PRO A 33 -44.29 -27.38 4.20
N ALA A 34 -43.89 -28.51 4.84
CA ALA A 34 -43.57 -28.57 6.26
C ALA A 34 -42.36 -27.71 6.65
N LEU A 35 -41.35 -27.57 5.74
CA LEU A 35 -40.18 -26.71 5.96
C LEU A 35 -40.54 -25.23 5.79
N GLN A 36 -41.44 -24.89 4.85
CA GLN A 36 -41.96 -23.52 4.71
C GLN A 36 -42.72 -23.07 5.95
N GLU A 37 -43.50 -23.98 6.60
CA GLU A 37 -44.19 -23.67 7.82
C GLU A 37 -43.26 -23.32 8.99
N ILE A 38 -42.08 -23.97 9.08
CA ILE A 38 -41.03 -23.67 10.05
C ILE A 38 -40.53 -22.23 9.88
N PHE A 39 -40.22 -21.81 8.66
CA PHE A 39 -39.69 -20.46 8.37
C PHE A 39 -40.75 -19.38 8.61
N ASN A 40 -42.02 -19.67 8.35
CA ASN A 40 -43.09 -18.72 8.51
C ASN A 40 -43.63 -18.64 9.98
N SER A 41 -43.26 -19.62 10.82
CA SER A 41 -43.66 -19.67 12.23
C SER A 41 -42.98 -18.54 13.01
N ARG A 42 -43.77 -17.75 13.74
CA ARG A 42 -43.28 -16.72 14.67
C ARG A 42 -43.03 -17.27 16.07
N THR A 43 -43.54 -18.47 16.37
CA THR A 43 -43.39 -19.11 17.69
C THR A 43 -42.30 -20.16 17.62
N PRO A 44 -41.28 -20.10 18.51
CA PRO A 44 -40.24 -21.13 18.60
C PRO A 44 -40.86 -22.49 18.88
N LYS A 45 -40.51 -23.50 18.06
CA LYS A 45 -40.84 -24.90 18.29
C LYS A 45 -39.56 -25.70 18.48
N GLU A 46 -39.58 -26.68 19.40
CA GLU A 46 -38.43 -27.58 19.62
C GLU A 46 -38.46 -28.72 18.61
N TYR A 47 -37.29 -28.93 17.99
CA TYR A 47 -37.03 -30.03 17.06
C TYR A 47 -35.82 -30.81 17.50
N THR A 48 -35.75 -32.10 17.18
CA THR A 48 -34.62 -32.97 17.44
C THR A 48 -33.87 -33.23 16.13
N ILE A 49 -32.56 -33.01 16.09
CA ILE A 49 -31.75 -33.34 14.93
C ILE A 49 -31.70 -34.87 14.77
N ALA A 50 -32.34 -35.41 13.77
CA ALA A 50 -32.41 -36.85 13.49
C ALA A 50 -31.34 -37.33 12.52
N GLY A 51 -30.80 -36.41 11.68
CA GLY A 51 -29.74 -36.75 10.75
C GLY A 51 -28.96 -35.50 10.33
N ILE A 52 -27.65 -35.69 10.14
CA ILE A 52 -26.73 -34.66 9.65
C ILE A 52 -25.98 -35.23 8.45
N THR A 53 -26.11 -34.64 7.30
CA THR A 53 -25.33 -34.94 6.07
C THR A 53 -24.36 -33.81 5.80
N VAL A 54 -23.17 -34.15 5.26
CA VAL A 54 -22.17 -33.18 4.84
C VAL A 54 -21.93 -33.36 3.35
N THR A 55 -22.04 -32.31 2.60
CA THR A 55 -21.76 -32.29 1.15
C THR A 55 -20.66 -31.29 0.81
N GLY A 56 -20.01 -31.50 -0.35
CA GLY A 56 -18.93 -30.62 -0.82
C GLY A 56 -17.58 -30.82 -0.14
N SER A 57 -17.45 -31.79 0.81
CA SER A 57 -16.17 -32.19 1.36
C SER A 57 -15.43 -33.11 0.36
N ILE A 58 -14.17 -32.76 0.08
CA ILE A 58 -13.30 -33.51 -0.84
C ILE A 58 -12.13 -34.16 -0.09
N ALA A 59 -11.52 -33.42 0.84
CA ALA A 59 -10.32 -33.82 1.56
C ALA A 59 -10.58 -34.24 3.02
N PHE A 60 -11.70 -33.81 3.61
CA PHE A 60 -12.00 -34.07 5.02
C PHE A 60 -13.12 -35.13 5.17
N ASP A 61 -12.97 -35.98 6.19
CA ASP A 61 -14.02 -36.91 6.60
C ASP A 61 -15.26 -36.17 7.11
N GLN A 62 -16.45 -36.65 6.71
CA GLN A 62 -17.73 -36.03 7.10
C GLN A 62 -17.92 -36.04 8.62
N ASN A 63 -17.54 -37.11 9.31
CA ASN A 63 -17.69 -37.23 10.77
C ASN A 63 -16.79 -36.23 11.50
N LEU A 64 -15.59 -35.94 10.93
CA LEU A 64 -14.70 -34.90 11.46
C LEU A 64 -15.37 -33.50 11.39
N ILE A 65 -16.00 -33.21 10.27
CA ILE A 65 -16.70 -31.91 10.09
C ILE A 65 -17.88 -31.79 11.04
N ILE A 66 -18.68 -32.85 11.20
CA ILE A 66 -19.79 -32.89 12.15
C ILE A 66 -19.26 -32.67 13.58
N SER A 67 -18.20 -33.38 13.96
CA SER A 67 -17.58 -33.22 15.28
C SER A 67 -17.09 -31.79 15.55
N ILE A 68 -16.42 -31.17 14.59
CA ILE A 68 -15.94 -29.77 14.71
C ILE A 68 -17.11 -28.79 14.82
N SER A 69 -18.19 -29.02 14.08
CA SER A 69 -19.38 -28.18 14.14
C SER A 69 -19.98 -28.13 15.56
N GLY A 70 -19.84 -29.25 16.30
CA GLY A 70 -20.43 -29.43 17.61
C GLY A 70 -21.93 -29.64 17.57
N LEU A 71 -22.48 -30.01 16.40
CA LEU A 71 -23.84 -30.53 16.26
C LEU A 71 -23.81 -32.06 16.33
N ALA A 72 -24.79 -32.63 17.00
CA ALA A 72 -24.92 -34.10 17.08
C ALA A 72 -26.35 -34.53 16.78
N VAL A 73 -26.48 -35.77 16.30
CA VAL A 73 -27.79 -36.42 16.22
C VAL A 73 -28.33 -36.60 17.63
N GLY A 74 -29.59 -36.19 17.86
CA GLY A 74 -30.21 -36.14 19.17
C GLY A 74 -30.24 -34.75 19.82
N ASP A 75 -29.48 -33.78 19.27
CA ASP A 75 -29.52 -32.41 19.79
C ASP A 75 -30.89 -31.77 19.58
N LYS A 76 -31.34 -31.02 20.58
CA LYS A 76 -32.59 -30.26 20.55
C LYS A 76 -32.31 -28.83 20.10
N VAL A 77 -33.03 -28.37 19.12
CA VAL A 77 -32.92 -27.02 18.54
C VAL A 77 -34.29 -26.34 18.49
N GLN A 78 -34.34 -25.06 18.82
CA GLN A 78 -35.57 -24.27 18.73
C GLN A 78 -35.53 -23.41 17.46
N ILE A 79 -36.51 -23.59 16.60
CA ILE A 79 -36.60 -22.81 15.33
C ILE A 79 -37.97 -22.12 15.28
N PRO A 80 -37.99 -20.80 14.99
CA PRO A 80 -36.88 -19.86 14.90
C PRO A 80 -36.23 -19.53 16.23
N GLY A 81 -34.99 -19.04 16.23
CA GLY A 81 -34.30 -18.48 17.40
C GLY A 81 -33.13 -19.30 17.94
N THR A 82 -32.77 -20.42 17.29
CA THR A 82 -31.59 -21.20 17.70
C THR A 82 -30.26 -20.51 17.35
N ASP A 83 -29.32 -20.49 18.29
CA ASP A 83 -27.95 -20.09 18.07
C ASP A 83 -27.04 -21.26 17.62
N ALA A 84 -27.57 -22.49 17.67
CA ALA A 84 -26.79 -23.70 17.45
C ALA A 84 -26.11 -23.72 16.08
N PHE A 85 -26.85 -23.39 15.03
CA PHE A 85 -26.33 -23.34 13.66
C PHE A 85 -25.30 -22.20 13.48
N GLY A 86 -25.54 -21.02 14.03
CA GLY A 86 -24.58 -19.92 14.01
C GLY A 86 -23.27 -20.28 14.73
N LYS A 87 -23.37 -20.97 15.87
CA LYS A 87 -22.20 -21.47 16.61
C LYS A 87 -21.44 -22.54 15.83
N ALA A 88 -22.14 -23.46 15.17
CA ALA A 88 -21.56 -24.48 14.33
C ALA A 88 -20.78 -23.88 13.14
N ILE A 89 -21.38 -22.95 12.42
CA ILE A 89 -20.75 -22.18 11.34
C ILE A 89 -19.49 -21.48 11.87
N SER A 90 -19.58 -20.79 13.00
CA SER A 90 -18.47 -20.06 13.60
C SER A 90 -17.31 -20.99 14.01
N LYS A 91 -17.59 -22.18 14.56
CA LYS A 91 -16.58 -23.17 14.92
C LYS A 91 -15.83 -23.69 13.68
N LEU A 92 -16.57 -24.03 12.62
CA LEU A 92 -16.00 -24.51 11.38
C LEU A 92 -15.15 -23.44 10.68
N TRP A 93 -15.59 -22.17 10.66
CA TRP A 93 -14.83 -21.06 10.09
C TRP A 93 -13.53 -20.79 10.85
N LYS A 94 -13.51 -20.93 12.17
CA LYS A 94 -12.30 -20.76 12.99
C LYS A 94 -11.18 -21.75 12.62
N GLN A 95 -11.50 -22.89 12.01
CA GLN A 95 -10.48 -23.85 11.56
C GLN A 95 -9.70 -23.34 10.34
N SER A 96 -10.18 -22.29 9.65
CA SER A 96 -9.56 -21.75 8.42
C SER A 96 -9.43 -22.75 7.26
N LEU A 97 -10.04 -23.92 7.36
CA LEU A 97 -10.00 -24.98 6.35
C LEU A 97 -11.13 -24.89 5.33
N ILE A 98 -12.19 -24.17 5.68
CA ILE A 98 -13.42 -24.03 4.91
C ILE A 98 -13.50 -22.60 4.37
N SER A 99 -13.86 -22.46 3.10
CA SER A 99 -14.05 -21.17 2.42
C SER A 99 -15.49 -20.70 2.47
N ASP A 100 -16.44 -21.62 2.49
CA ASP A 100 -17.87 -21.34 2.58
C ASP A 100 -18.60 -22.48 3.29
N ILE A 101 -19.67 -22.15 4.00
CA ILE A 101 -20.54 -23.12 4.68
C ILE A 101 -21.95 -22.62 4.69
N GLN A 102 -22.88 -23.49 4.34
CA GLN A 102 -24.31 -23.27 4.39
C GLN A 102 -24.98 -24.46 5.08
N ILE A 103 -25.97 -24.22 5.92
CA ILE A 103 -26.73 -25.26 6.60
C ILE A 103 -28.17 -25.19 6.08
N TYR A 104 -28.58 -26.27 5.48
CA TYR A 104 -29.92 -26.43 4.93
C TYR A 104 -30.75 -27.38 5.79
N LEU A 105 -32.04 -27.07 5.95
CA LEU A 105 -33.03 -27.99 6.47
C LEU A 105 -33.56 -28.79 5.29
N THR A 106 -33.30 -30.09 5.27
CA THR A 106 -33.61 -30.92 4.09
C THR A 106 -34.94 -31.67 4.24
N HIS A 107 -35.22 -32.16 5.44
CA HIS A 107 -36.42 -32.96 5.67
C HIS A 107 -36.92 -32.79 7.10
N LEU A 108 -38.23 -32.94 7.31
CA LEU A 108 -38.91 -32.87 8.61
C LEU A 108 -39.90 -34.01 8.71
N GLU A 109 -39.75 -34.86 9.78
CA GLU A 109 -40.67 -35.92 10.13
C GLU A 109 -41.19 -35.69 11.55
N GLY A 110 -42.36 -35.08 11.66
CA GLY A 110 -42.91 -34.69 12.96
C GLY A 110 -42.02 -33.66 13.67
N SER A 111 -41.33 -34.03 14.72
CA SER A 111 -40.33 -33.18 15.43
C SER A 111 -38.88 -33.55 15.03
N ASN A 112 -38.66 -34.52 14.16
CA ASN A 112 -37.34 -34.98 13.73
C ASN A 112 -36.87 -34.16 12.53
N LEU A 113 -35.77 -33.42 12.70
CA LEU A 113 -35.19 -32.50 11.73
C LEU A 113 -33.95 -33.12 11.11
N PHE A 114 -33.88 -33.14 9.77
CA PHE A 114 -32.69 -33.51 9.03
C PHE A 114 -32.01 -32.26 8.44
N ILE A 115 -30.71 -32.18 8.61
CA ILE A 115 -29.92 -31.04 8.16
C ILE A 115 -28.81 -31.47 7.22
N GLU A 116 -28.49 -30.61 6.26
CA GLU A 116 -27.36 -30.75 5.36
C GLU A 116 -26.40 -29.58 5.58
N MET A 117 -25.14 -29.89 5.80
CA MET A 117 -24.05 -28.91 5.84
C MET A 117 -23.34 -28.95 4.48
N ALA A 118 -23.66 -28.00 3.61
CA ALA A 118 -22.95 -27.82 2.35
C ALA A 118 -21.70 -26.97 2.61
N ILE A 119 -20.53 -27.55 2.40
CA ILE A 119 -19.26 -26.89 2.66
C ILE A 119 -18.44 -26.74 1.38
N LYS A 120 -17.61 -25.72 1.35
CA LYS A 120 -16.59 -25.55 0.33
C LYS A 120 -15.24 -25.46 1.03
N GLU A 121 -14.41 -26.46 0.81
CA GLU A 121 -13.06 -26.51 1.37
C GLU A 121 -12.14 -25.47 0.72
N ARG A 122 -11.18 -24.97 1.49
CA ARG A 122 -10.09 -24.17 0.92
C ARG A 122 -9.11 -25.09 0.22
N PRO A 123 -8.64 -24.73 -0.98
CA PRO A 123 -7.65 -25.52 -1.67
C PRO A 123 -6.30 -25.48 -0.96
N ARG A 124 -5.47 -26.51 -1.23
CA ARG A 124 -4.09 -26.58 -0.76
C ARG A 124 -3.15 -26.12 -1.87
N LEU A 125 -2.24 -25.21 -1.54
CA LEU A 125 -1.24 -24.73 -2.49
C LEU A 125 -0.17 -25.81 -2.72
N ILE A 126 -0.15 -26.40 -3.89
CA ILE A 126 0.86 -27.42 -4.26
C ILE A 126 2.09 -26.75 -4.89
N ASP A 127 1.86 -25.79 -5.77
CA ASP A 127 2.94 -25.08 -6.46
C ASP A 127 2.54 -23.66 -6.80
N PHE A 128 3.54 -22.80 -7.06
CA PHE A 128 3.32 -21.46 -7.58
C PHE A 128 4.41 -21.07 -8.55
N LYS A 129 4.06 -20.26 -9.56
CA LYS A 129 4.95 -19.90 -10.66
C LYS A 129 4.81 -18.42 -10.99
N PHE A 130 5.91 -17.83 -11.49
CA PHE A 130 5.96 -16.46 -11.97
C PHE A 130 6.24 -16.44 -13.46
N ALA A 131 5.36 -15.83 -14.24
CA ALA A 131 5.53 -15.56 -15.67
C ALA A 131 5.85 -14.08 -15.92
N GLY A 132 6.53 -13.77 -17.00
CA GLY A 132 6.94 -12.40 -17.36
C GLY A 132 8.15 -11.85 -16.57
N VAL A 133 8.88 -12.71 -15.84
CA VAL A 133 10.02 -12.35 -14.99
C VAL A 133 11.31 -13.01 -15.45
N ARG A 134 12.45 -12.41 -15.12
CA ARG A 134 13.77 -13.01 -15.34
C ARG A 134 14.09 -14.04 -14.28
N LYS A 135 15.03 -14.97 -14.55
CA LYS A 135 15.40 -16.03 -13.60
C LYS A 135 15.77 -15.49 -12.21
N GLY A 136 16.69 -14.55 -12.11
CA GLY A 136 17.09 -13.97 -10.81
C GLY A 136 15.97 -13.19 -10.10
N GLU A 137 15.01 -12.61 -10.84
CA GLU A 137 13.83 -12.00 -10.22
C GLU A 137 12.88 -13.06 -9.65
N ARG A 138 12.80 -14.24 -10.28
CA ARG A 138 11.99 -15.37 -9.80
C ARG A 138 12.51 -15.84 -8.45
N ASP A 139 13.81 -16.07 -8.34
CA ASP A 139 14.44 -16.55 -7.10
C ASP A 139 14.23 -15.54 -5.95
N ASP A 140 14.35 -14.22 -6.27
CA ASP A 140 14.03 -13.15 -5.31
C ASP A 140 12.55 -13.17 -4.88
N LEU A 141 11.62 -13.37 -5.81
CA LEU A 141 10.18 -13.37 -5.54
C LEU A 141 9.75 -14.59 -4.72
N GLU A 142 10.28 -15.78 -5.03
CA GLU A 142 10.01 -17.00 -4.25
C GLU A 142 10.30 -16.79 -2.76
N THR A 143 11.37 -16.06 -2.45
CA THR A 143 11.73 -15.75 -1.05
C THR A 143 10.80 -14.69 -0.44
N LYS A 144 10.31 -13.73 -1.23
CA LYS A 144 9.62 -12.54 -0.73
C LYS A 144 8.11 -12.66 -0.62
N VAL A 145 7.48 -13.51 -1.44
CA VAL A 145 6.01 -13.64 -1.47
C VAL A 145 5.42 -14.33 -0.24
N GLY A 146 6.23 -15.02 0.56
CA GLY A 146 5.79 -15.67 1.80
C GLY A 146 4.81 -16.84 1.60
N LEU A 147 4.72 -17.38 0.38
CA LEU A 147 3.92 -18.57 0.09
C LEU A 147 4.69 -19.82 0.44
N ALA A 148 4.04 -20.75 1.15
CA ALA A 148 4.58 -22.06 1.45
C ALA A 148 3.75 -23.13 0.77
N LYS A 149 4.42 -24.09 0.12
CA LYS A 149 3.76 -25.24 -0.51
C LYS A 149 3.13 -26.13 0.57
N ASP A 150 2.16 -26.92 0.18
CA ASP A 150 1.40 -27.85 1.00
C ASP A 150 0.58 -27.23 2.15
N ARG A 151 0.38 -25.91 2.11
CA ARG A 151 -0.50 -25.20 3.04
C ARG A 151 -1.85 -24.86 2.43
N VAL A 152 -2.84 -24.76 3.30
CA VAL A 152 -4.18 -24.27 2.90
C VAL A 152 -4.07 -22.86 2.38
N LEU A 153 -4.57 -22.62 1.18
CA LEU A 153 -4.52 -21.34 0.49
C LEU A 153 -5.68 -20.46 0.94
N THR A 154 -5.36 -19.33 1.51
CA THR A 154 -6.35 -18.31 1.93
C THR A 154 -6.31 -17.09 1.00
N GLU A 155 -7.43 -16.36 0.91
CA GLU A 155 -7.47 -15.12 0.13
C GLU A 155 -6.45 -14.08 0.63
N ASN A 156 -6.25 -14.01 1.96
CA ASN A 156 -5.24 -13.13 2.54
C ASN A 156 -3.82 -13.48 2.08
N MET A 157 -3.48 -14.77 1.95
CA MET A 157 -2.17 -15.19 1.43
C MET A 157 -2.00 -14.76 -0.04
N LYS A 158 -3.04 -14.89 -0.86
CA LYS A 158 -3.04 -14.44 -2.26
C LYS A 158 -2.80 -12.93 -2.35
N LEU A 159 -3.56 -12.14 -1.58
CA LEU A 159 -3.41 -10.69 -1.54
C LEU A 159 -2.02 -10.27 -1.03
N SER A 160 -1.54 -10.88 0.04
CA SER A 160 -0.21 -10.61 0.59
C SER A 160 0.91 -10.92 -0.41
N ALA A 161 0.78 -12.01 -1.18
CA ALA A 161 1.73 -12.35 -2.24
C ALA A 161 1.73 -11.29 -3.36
N VAL A 162 0.55 -10.86 -3.82
CA VAL A 162 0.42 -9.79 -4.82
C VAL A 162 1.04 -8.49 -4.32
N GLU A 163 0.77 -8.11 -3.06
CA GLU A 163 1.37 -6.89 -2.48
C GLU A 163 2.89 -7.01 -2.32
N ALA A 164 3.42 -8.18 -1.96
CA ALA A 164 4.86 -8.41 -1.91
C ALA A 164 5.51 -8.26 -3.29
N ILE A 165 4.86 -8.78 -4.35
CA ILE A 165 5.32 -8.63 -5.73
C ILE A 165 5.28 -7.15 -6.14
N LYS A 166 4.19 -6.43 -5.85
CA LYS A 166 4.08 -5.00 -6.13
C LYS A 166 5.18 -4.20 -5.45
N LYS A 167 5.39 -4.45 -4.14
CA LYS A 167 6.44 -3.79 -3.37
C LYS A 167 7.83 -4.03 -3.98
N TYR A 168 8.14 -5.29 -4.32
CA TYR A 168 9.42 -5.65 -4.93
C TYR A 168 9.70 -4.89 -6.24
N TYR A 169 8.69 -4.77 -7.11
CA TYR A 169 8.84 -4.07 -8.38
C TYR A 169 8.79 -2.54 -8.24
N ASN A 170 7.99 -2.02 -7.30
CA ASN A 170 7.99 -0.59 -6.97
C ASN A 170 9.37 -0.14 -6.48
N ASP A 171 10.03 -0.93 -5.61
CA ASP A 171 11.39 -0.66 -5.16
C ASP A 171 12.41 -0.68 -6.32
N LYS A 172 12.12 -1.43 -7.38
CA LYS A 172 12.91 -1.45 -8.62
C LYS A 172 12.51 -0.35 -9.61
N GLY A 173 11.50 0.49 -9.31
CA GLY A 173 11.05 1.64 -10.09
C GLY A 173 9.97 1.33 -11.15
N TYR A 174 9.27 0.20 -11.04
CA TYR A 174 8.15 -0.13 -11.93
C TYR A 174 6.83 0.24 -11.25
N ARG A 175 6.20 1.35 -11.63
CA ARG A 175 4.93 1.81 -11.04
C ARG A 175 3.68 1.30 -11.78
N ASN A 176 3.79 1.07 -13.08
CA ASN A 176 2.68 0.62 -13.93
C ASN A 176 2.69 -0.91 -14.06
N LEU A 177 2.78 -1.58 -12.91
CA LEU A 177 2.80 -3.03 -12.81
C LEU A 177 1.39 -3.58 -12.84
N THR A 178 1.13 -4.55 -13.72
CA THR A 178 -0.10 -5.35 -13.70
C THR A 178 0.26 -6.78 -13.31
N ILE A 179 -0.48 -7.33 -12.37
CA ILE A 179 -0.32 -8.71 -11.90
C ILE A 179 -1.67 -9.39 -12.07
N ASP A 180 -1.71 -10.35 -12.97
CA ASP A 180 -2.87 -11.22 -13.18
C ASP A 180 -2.55 -12.56 -12.49
N MET A 181 -3.38 -12.96 -11.52
CA MET A 181 -3.20 -14.21 -10.81
C MET A 181 -4.25 -15.20 -11.30
N THR A 182 -3.80 -16.38 -11.72
CA THR A 182 -4.65 -17.50 -12.11
C THR A 182 -4.44 -18.68 -11.16
N GLU A 183 -5.52 -19.38 -10.88
CA GLU A 183 -5.55 -20.55 -10.02
C GLU A 183 -5.96 -21.76 -10.85
N GLU A 184 -5.13 -22.79 -10.88
CA GLU A 184 -5.35 -24.00 -11.66
C GLU A 184 -5.40 -25.21 -10.76
N LEU A 185 -6.42 -26.04 -10.89
CA LEU A 185 -6.51 -27.32 -10.21
C LEU A 185 -5.45 -28.28 -10.75
N ILE A 186 -4.76 -28.98 -9.86
CA ILE A 186 -3.76 -29.96 -10.24
C ILE A 186 -4.42 -31.35 -10.34
N PRO A 187 -4.45 -31.97 -11.54
CA PRO A 187 -4.99 -33.28 -11.71
C PRO A 187 -4.28 -34.30 -10.80
N GLY A 188 -5.07 -35.09 -10.05
CA GLY A 188 -4.54 -36.14 -9.14
C GLY A 188 -4.19 -35.64 -7.73
N ALA A 189 -4.20 -34.32 -7.47
CA ALA A 189 -4.07 -33.80 -6.11
C ALA A 189 -5.46 -33.56 -5.50
N ILE A 190 -5.70 -34.10 -4.31
CA ILE A 190 -6.96 -33.87 -3.59
C ILE A 190 -7.05 -32.41 -3.17
N ASN A 191 -7.97 -31.66 -3.77
CA ASN A 191 -8.18 -30.22 -3.55
C ASN A 191 -6.89 -29.39 -3.64
N GLY A 192 -5.96 -29.77 -4.55
CA GLY A 192 -4.67 -29.13 -4.76
C GLY A 192 -4.71 -28.12 -5.91
N VAL A 193 -4.10 -26.97 -5.71
CA VAL A 193 -4.04 -25.89 -6.73
C VAL A 193 -2.60 -25.41 -6.94
N SER A 194 -2.35 -24.93 -8.15
CA SER A 194 -1.18 -24.15 -8.52
C SER A 194 -1.56 -22.70 -8.74
N LEU A 195 -0.78 -21.78 -8.22
CA LEU A 195 -0.93 -20.35 -8.50
C LEU A 195 0.05 -19.92 -9.59
N GLN A 196 -0.46 -19.21 -10.59
CA GLN A 196 0.40 -18.57 -11.58
C GLN A 196 0.22 -17.05 -11.52
N PHE A 197 1.33 -16.35 -11.29
CA PHE A 197 1.40 -14.90 -11.30
C PHE A 197 1.94 -14.42 -12.64
N ASN A 198 1.08 -13.84 -13.47
CA ASN A 198 1.45 -13.25 -14.76
C ASN A 198 1.79 -11.78 -14.54
N ILE A 199 3.09 -11.44 -14.61
CA ILE A 199 3.60 -10.14 -14.23
C ILE A 199 3.96 -9.32 -15.48
N LYS A 200 3.25 -8.21 -15.71
CA LYS A 200 3.54 -7.23 -16.75
C LYS A 200 4.12 -5.99 -16.08
N LYS A 201 5.43 -5.83 -16.17
CA LYS A 201 6.18 -4.79 -15.42
C LYS A 201 5.98 -3.37 -15.96
N GLY A 202 5.65 -3.22 -17.23
CA GLY A 202 5.70 -1.91 -17.89
C GLY A 202 7.11 -1.32 -17.95
N ASN A 203 7.20 -0.01 -18.17
CA ASN A 203 8.46 0.71 -18.18
C ASN A 203 8.85 1.20 -16.78
N LYS A 204 10.17 1.33 -16.55
CA LYS A 204 10.65 1.98 -15.33
C LYS A 204 10.33 3.47 -15.38
N VAL A 205 9.70 3.94 -14.33
CA VAL A 205 9.40 5.35 -14.15
C VAL A 205 10.59 6.04 -13.50
N LYS A 206 11.08 7.13 -14.12
CA LYS A 206 12.18 7.94 -13.63
C LYS A 206 11.68 9.28 -13.16
N VAL A 207 12.42 9.91 -12.26
CA VAL A 207 12.15 11.29 -11.85
C VAL A 207 12.77 12.23 -12.88
N ASN A 208 11.93 12.97 -13.58
CA ASN A 208 12.35 13.94 -14.60
C ASN A 208 12.81 15.24 -13.95
N SER A 209 12.03 15.79 -13.01
CA SER A 209 12.36 17.03 -12.29
C SER A 209 11.79 17.04 -10.89
N ILE A 210 12.49 17.73 -10.00
CA ILE A 210 12.05 18.09 -8.66
C ILE A 210 12.11 19.59 -8.56
N ASN A 211 10.98 20.25 -8.30
CA ASN A 211 10.89 21.68 -8.19
C ASN A 211 10.47 22.06 -6.78
N PHE A 212 11.08 23.12 -6.25
CA PHE A 212 10.69 23.69 -4.97
C PHE A 212 10.07 25.07 -5.19
N THR A 213 9.01 25.36 -4.46
CA THR A 213 8.35 26.67 -4.45
C THR A 213 8.17 27.15 -3.01
N GLY A 214 8.32 28.47 -2.79
CA GLY A 214 8.27 29.06 -1.45
C GLY A 214 9.63 29.18 -0.74
N ASN A 215 10.67 28.56 -1.28
CA ASN A 215 12.05 28.70 -0.80
C ASN A 215 12.67 29.99 -1.34
N GLN A 216 12.74 31.01 -0.50
CA GLN A 216 13.30 32.33 -0.85
C GLN A 216 14.76 32.46 -0.47
N ILE A 217 15.18 31.85 0.64
CA ILE A 217 16.50 31.95 1.24
C ILE A 217 17.39 30.79 0.84
N VAL A 218 16.85 29.56 0.87
CA VAL A 218 17.61 28.37 0.52
C VAL A 218 17.40 28.01 -0.96
N PRO A 219 18.45 28.01 -1.79
CA PRO A 219 18.31 27.69 -3.21
C PRO A 219 17.98 26.19 -3.44
N ASP A 220 17.18 25.92 -4.48
CA ASP A 220 16.72 24.57 -4.89
C ASP A 220 17.83 23.53 -4.91
N ILE A 221 19.00 23.91 -5.44
CA ILE A 221 20.13 22.98 -5.58
C ILE A 221 20.60 22.41 -4.23
N LYS A 222 20.50 23.20 -3.13
CA LYS A 222 20.84 22.73 -1.79
C LYS A 222 19.78 21.78 -1.27
N LEU A 223 18.50 22.04 -1.53
CA LEU A 223 17.37 21.19 -1.17
C LEU A 223 17.41 19.86 -1.94
N LYS A 224 17.64 19.92 -3.24
CA LYS A 224 17.82 18.73 -4.09
C LYS A 224 18.99 17.83 -3.64
N LYS A 225 20.03 18.40 -3.02
CA LYS A 225 21.14 17.62 -2.44
C LYS A 225 20.72 16.80 -1.21
N GLN A 226 19.71 17.24 -0.49
CA GLN A 226 19.17 16.50 0.66
C GLN A 226 18.33 15.30 0.22
N MET A 227 17.76 15.33 -0.98
CA MET A 227 16.96 14.26 -1.54
C MET A 227 17.87 13.14 -2.09
N LYS A 228 18.46 12.34 -1.18
CA LYS A 228 19.45 11.30 -1.52
C LYS A 228 18.82 10.06 -2.16
N GLY A 229 17.60 9.74 -1.76
CA GLY A 229 16.83 8.59 -2.24
C GLY A 229 16.07 8.87 -3.54
N THR A 230 15.66 10.14 -3.75
CA THR A 230 14.89 10.60 -4.90
C THR A 230 15.75 11.53 -5.74
N LYS A 231 16.31 11.03 -6.84
CA LYS A 231 17.22 11.79 -7.70
C LYS A 231 16.61 11.98 -9.08
N GLU A 232 16.77 13.18 -9.61
CA GLU A 232 16.40 13.50 -10.97
C GLU A 232 17.26 12.73 -11.98
N MET A 233 16.69 12.39 -13.14
CA MET A 233 17.43 11.71 -14.20
C MET A 233 18.48 12.63 -14.85
N THR A 234 19.54 12.03 -15.40
CA THR A 234 20.52 12.73 -16.24
C THR A 234 19.81 13.33 -17.44
N ARG A 235 20.08 14.59 -17.71
CA ARG A 235 19.51 15.35 -18.84
C ARG A 235 20.63 16.01 -19.63
N PHE A 236 20.50 15.94 -20.94
CA PHE A 236 21.27 16.73 -21.87
C PHE A 236 20.36 17.20 -22.99
N THR A 237 20.04 18.48 -23.04
CA THR A 237 19.16 19.08 -24.05
C THR A 237 19.55 20.54 -24.30
N LEU A 238 19.43 20.97 -25.54
CA LEU A 238 19.56 22.39 -25.89
C LEU A 238 18.25 23.16 -25.74
N PHE A 239 17.13 22.43 -25.73
CA PHE A 239 15.79 23.00 -25.62
C PHE A 239 15.05 22.28 -24.47
N PRO A 240 15.16 22.79 -23.24
CA PRO A 240 14.46 22.18 -22.11
C PRO A 240 12.95 22.36 -22.25
N ASP A 241 12.21 21.27 -22.00
CA ASP A 241 10.75 21.30 -21.96
C ASP A 241 10.30 22.23 -20.80
N LYS A 242 9.30 23.08 -21.08
CA LYS A 242 8.64 23.85 -20.02
C LYS A 242 7.80 22.89 -19.17
N ILE A 243 8.15 22.77 -17.91
CA ILE A 243 7.38 21.99 -16.95
C ILE A 243 6.33 22.91 -16.37
N VAL A 244 5.06 22.63 -16.68
CA VAL A 244 3.92 23.36 -16.10
C VAL A 244 3.40 22.52 -14.95
N SER A 245 3.44 23.09 -13.75
CA SER A 245 2.82 22.50 -12.58
C SER A 245 1.29 22.43 -12.76
N PRO A 246 0.60 21.40 -12.27
CA PRO A 246 -0.86 21.35 -12.22
C PRO A 246 -1.48 22.55 -11.49
N TYR A 247 -0.71 23.26 -10.67
CA TYR A 247 -1.12 24.48 -9.96
C TYR A 247 -0.87 25.77 -10.73
N GLY A 248 -0.43 25.69 -11.99
CA GLY A 248 -0.22 26.86 -12.84
C GLY A 248 1.09 27.61 -12.63
N ASP A 249 1.86 27.28 -11.61
CA ASP A 249 3.19 27.87 -11.38
C ASP A 249 4.18 27.29 -12.38
N THR A 250 4.63 28.11 -13.31
CA THR A 250 5.76 27.74 -14.18
C THR A 250 7.03 27.72 -13.36
N THR A 251 7.83 26.66 -13.53
CA THR A 251 9.20 26.63 -13.01
C THR A 251 9.90 27.94 -13.31
N LYS A 252 10.49 28.58 -12.29
CA LYS A 252 11.29 29.78 -12.43
C LYS A 252 12.43 29.50 -13.43
N ASN A 253 12.22 29.80 -14.70
CA ASN A 253 13.30 29.71 -15.68
C ASN A 253 14.27 30.84 -15.41
N TYR A 254 15.39 30.53 -14.78
CA TYR A 254 16.50 31.44 -14.60
C TYR A 254 17.06 31.77 -15.98
N THR A 255 16.66 32.92 -16.54
CA THR A 255 17.01 33.32 -17.89
C THR A 255 18.48 33.74 -17.99
N PHE A 256 19.10 33.56 -19.18
CA PHE A 256 20.47 34.01 -19.41
C PHE A 256 20.67 35.50 -19.09
N LYS A 257 19.67 36.33 -19.37
CA LYS A 257 19.69 37.76 -19.02
C LYS A 257 19.74 37.97 -17.51
N GLN A 258 18.98 37.22 -16.74
CA GLN A 258 19.01 37.27 -15.27
C GLN A 258 20.35 36.78 -14.73
N TYR A 259 20.87 35.65 -15.29
CA TYR A 259 22.16 35.10 -14.94
C TYR A 259 23.30 36.10 -15.11
N LEU A 260 23.32 36.85 -16.22
CA LEU A 260 24.31 37.88 -16.45
C LEU A 260 24.12 39.10 -15.54
N LYS A 261 22.86 39.54 -15.35
CA LYS A 261 22.53 40.70 -14.49
C LYS A 261 22.93 40.48 -13.03
N GLU A 262 22.75 39.27 -12.54
CA GLU A 262 23.06 38.87 -11.17
C GLU A 262 24.53 38.42 -11.01
N THR A 263 25.37 38.65 -12.00
CA THR A 263 26.77 38.18 -12.01
C THR A 263 26.92 36.71 -11.68
N GLY A 264 25.97 35.89 -12.16
CA GLY A 264 25.86 34.47 -11.85
C GLY A 264 27.10 33.65 -12.19
N TYR A 265 27.89 34.10 -13.16
CA TYR A 265 29.17 33.49 -13.57
C TYR A 265 30.25 33.52 -12.46
N LEU A 266 30.10 34.38 -11.45
CA LEU A 266 30.98 34.44 -10.29
C LEU A 266 30.54 33.46 -9.18
N SER A 267 29.36 32.88 -9.31
CA SER A 267 28.81 31.93 -8.33
C SER A 267 28.63 30.53 -8.94
N PRO A 268 29.34 29.52 -8.44
CA PRO A 268 29.13 28.14 -8.89
C PRO A 268 27.68 27.66 -8.71
N THR A 269 27.02 28.10 -7.64
CA THR A 269 25.62 27.75 -7.35
C THR A 269 24.67 28.32 -8.40
N GLN A 270 24.82 29.59 -8.76
CA GLN A 270 23.97 30.23 -9.77
C GLN A 270 24.24 29.66 -11.16
N THR A 271 25.52 29.37 -11.48
CA THR A 271 25.89 28.71 -12.73
C THR A 271 25.22 27.34 -12.86
N TRP A 272 25.25 26.53 -11.80
CA TRP A 272 24.56 25.25 -11.81
C TRP A 272 23.04 25.39 -11.89
N THR A 273 22.46 26.38 -11.23
CA THR A 273 21.02 26.66 -11.33
C THR A 273 20.61 27.03 -12.75
N TYR A 274 21.45 27.84 -13.44
CA TYR A 274 21.22 28.20 -14.83
C TYR A 274 21.37 26.99 -15.78
N LEU A 275 22.34 26.13 -15.55
CA LEU A 275 22.65 24.97 -16.42
C LEU A 275 21.74 23.78 -16.16
N ASP A 276 21.15 23.62 -14.97
CA ASP A 276 20.36 22.44 -14.58
C ASP A 276 19.23 22.07 -15.54
N PRO A 277 18.48 23.01 -16.15
CA PRO A 277 17.48 22.67 -17.18
C PRO A 277 18.08 22.08 -18.45
N TYR A 278 19.31 22.44 -18.81
CA TYR A 278 19.98 22.04 -20.05
C TYR A 278 20.87 20.81 -19.86
N VAL A 279 21.70 20.85 -18.84
CA VAL A 279 22.69 19.80 -18.56
C VAL A 279 22.63 19.41 -17.10
N ARG A 280 22.25 18.16 -16.87
CA ARG A 280 22.22 17.57 -15.52
C ARG A 280 22.92 16.21 -15.60
N PHE A 281 24.05 16.11 -14.95
CA PHE A 281 24.77 14.85 -14.81
C PHE A 281 24.60 14.28 -13.39
N LYS A 282 23.96 13.15 -13.28
CA LYS A 282 23.66 12.45 -11.98
C LYS A 282 24.26 11.05 -12.00
N GLY A 283 25.53 10.88 -12.29
CA GLY A 283 26.25 9.62 -12.18
C GLY A 283 25.43 8.35 -12.50
N PHE A 284 25.93 7.20 -12.13
CA PHE A 284 25.24 5.91 -12.32
C PHE A 284 24.13 5.63 -11.26
N GLY A 285 23.85 6.58 -10.36
CA GLY A 285 22.78 6.48 -9.39
C GLY A 285 21.41 6.53 -10.06
N GLY A 286 20.59 5.50 -9.88
CA GLY A 286 19.29 5.39 -10.53
C GLY A 286 18.33 6.52 -10.13
N SER A 287 17.73 7.17 -11.11
CA SER A 287 16.64 8.15 -10.99
C SER A 287 15.26 7.50 -10.74
N LYS A 288 15.23 6.31 -10.15
CA LYS A 288 14.01 5.55 -9.87
C LYS A 288 13.26 6.20 -8.72
N PHE A 289 11.97 6.33 -8.86
CA PHE A 289 11.12 6.79 -7.77
C PHE A 289 10.77 5.65 -6.82
N ASN A 290 10.89 5.91 -5.53
CA ASN A 290 10.44 5.03 -4.45
C ASN A 290 9.74 5.89 -3.40
N ASP A 291 8.49 5.54 -3.09
CA ASP A 291 7.66 6.34 -2.20
C ASP A 291 8.24 6.47 -0.78
N ASN A 292 8.77 5.37 -0.21
CA ASN A 292 9.36 5.38 1.14
C ASN A 292 10.59 6.31 1.18
N LYS A 293 11.48 6.18 0.21
CA LYS A 293 12.66 7.05 0.11
C LYS A 293 12.30 8.51 -0.12
N TYR A 294 11.22 8.77 -0.85
CA TYR A 294 10.72 10.11 -1.04
C TYR A 294 10.22 10.73 0.28
N GLN A 295 9.54 9.96 1.13
CA GLN A 295 9.13 10.44 2.46
C GLN A 295 10.35 10.71 3.36
N GLU A 296 11.37 9.84 3.34
CA GLU A 296 12.63 10.05 4.06
C GLU A 296 13.35 11.32 3.56
N ASP A 297 13.37 11.55 2.25
CA ASP A 297 13.97 12.72 1.64
C ASP A 297 13.24 14.01 2.04
N LYS A 298 11.91 14.00 2.13
CA LYS A 298 11.13 15.14 2.65
C LYS A 298 11.53 15.49 4.08
N GLN A 299 11.72 14.50 4.94
CA GLN A 299 12.21 14.73 6.31
C GLN A 299 13.64 15.26 6.31
N SER A 300 14.49 14.79 5.39
CA SER A 300 15.86 15.29 5.25
C SER A 300 15.90 16.76 4.81
N VAL A 301 14.96 17.18 3.96
CA VAL A 301 14.81 18.60 3.57
C VAL A 301 14.41 19.47 4.76
N LEU A 302 13.44 19.01 5.57
CA LEU A 302 13.04 19.72 6.79
C LEU A 302 14.17 19.75 7.83
N GLY A 303 14.88 18.64 8.01
CA GLY A 303 16.06 18.56 8.87
C GLY A 303 17.15 19.56 8.46
N TYR A 304 17.37 19.71 7.15
CA TYR A 304 18.32 20.71 6.64
C TYR A 304 17.88 22.15 6.97
N TYR A 305 16.59 22.48 6.82
CA TYR A 305 16.07 23.79 7.23
C TYR A 305 16.24 24.04 8.72
N ASN A 306 15.92 23.04 9.54
CA ASN A 306 16.10 23.12 10.99
C ASN A 306 17.57 23.35 11.37
N ALA A 307 18.51 22.67 10.68
CA ALA A 307 19.95 22.86 10.91
C ALA A 307 20.45 24.25 10.48
N GLN A 308 19.73 24.95 9.60
CA GLN A 308 20.01 26.33 9.18
C GLN A 308 19.28 27.37 10.02
N GLY A 309 18.54 26.97 11.08
CA GLY A 309 17.81 27.85 11.97
C GLY A 309 16.36 28.11 11.61
N PHE A 310 15.84 27.51 10.56
CA PHE A 310 14.46 27.64 10.16
C PHE A 310 13.57 26.60 10.86
N ARG A 311 13.32 26.82 12.13
CA ARG A 311 12.56 25.91 13.00
C ARG A 311 11.15 25.64 12.50
N ASP A 312 10.49 26.67 11.98
CA ASP A 312 9.09 26.64 11.56
C ASP A 312 8.96 26.33 10.05
N ALA A 313 10.02 25.81 9.44
CA ALA A 313 9.96 25.36 8.05
C ALA A 313 9.02 24.14 7.92
N GLU A 314 8.12 24.20 6.97
CA GLU A 314 7.17 23.13 6.70
C GLU A 314 6.96 22.88 5.20
N LEU A 315 6.65 21.65 4.85
CA LEU A 315 6.20 21.29 3.51
C LEU A 315 4.68 21.42 3.46
N VAL A 316 4.20 22.47 2.77
CA VAL A 316 2.78 22.80 2.69
C VAL A 316 2.02 21.84 1.80
N ALA A 317 2.62 21.45 0.68
CA ALA A 317 2.03 20.52 -0.27
C ALA A 317 3.11 19.88 -1.14
N ASP A 318 2.85 18.69 -1.62
CA ASP A 318 3.64 18.06 -2.67
C ASP A 318 2.72 17.39 -3.71
N THR A 319 3.14 17.46 -4.98
CA THR A 319 2.39 16.91 -6.09
C THR A 319 3.32 16.14 -7.01
N ILE A 320 2.89 14.94 -7.38
CA ILE A 320 3.60 14.06 -8.30
C ILE A 320 2.74 13.87 -9.54
N PHE A 321 3.26 14.23 -10.70
CA PHE A 321 2.54 14.11 -11.97
C PHE A 321 3.45 13.61 -13.09
N ASN A 322 2.86 13.00 -14.12
CA ASN A 322 3.61 12.45 -15.24
C ASN A 322 3.94 13.54 -16.27
N ASP A 323 5.13 13.44 -16.85
CA ASP A 323 5.45 14.15 -18.11
C ASP A 323 4.84 13.40 -19.31
N VAL A 324 4.98 13.98 -20.52
CA VAL A 324 4.49 13.40 -21.79
C VAL A 324 5.14 12.04 -22.09
N LYS A 325 6.33 11.77 -21.54
CA LYS A 325 7.09 10.54 -21.71
C LYS A 325 6.81 9.50 -20.62
N GLY A 326 5.91 9.81 -19.69
CA GLY A 326 5.55 8.94 -18.55
C GLY A 326 6.54 8.97 -17.39
N ASN A 327 7.51 9.92 -17.36
CA ASN A 327 8.37 10.13 -16.21
C ASN A 327 7.69 11.06 -15.21
N LEU A 328 8.17 11.10 -13.97
CA LEU A 328 7.59 11.87 -12.89
C LEU A 328 8.22 13.25 -12.77
N ASN A 329 7.37 14.26 -12.65
CA ASN A 329 7.71 15.56 -12.12
C ASN A 329 7.18 15.65 -10.69
N ILE A 330 7.97 16.23 -9.81
CA ILE A 330 7.66 16.40 -8.39
C ILE A 330 7.74 17.88 -8.08
N ASP A 331 6.62 18.46 -7.66
CA ASP A 331 6.54 19.83 -7.21
C ASP A 331 6.31 19.85 -5.69
N ILE A 332 7.20 20.51 -4.96
CA ILE A 332 7.17 20.61 -3.51
C ILE A 332 7.00 22.07 -3.14
N LYS A 333 5.88 22.38 -2.49
CA LYS A 333 5.61 23.70 -1.94
C LYS A 333 5.96 23.70 -0.47
N LEU A 334 6.77 24.70 -0.06
CA LEU A 334 7.21 24.84 1.32
C LEU A 334 7.12 26.29 1.78
N THR A 335 7.17 26.48 3.09
CA THR A 335 7.39 27.76 3.75
C THR A 335 8.64 27.65 4.61
N GLU A 336 9.52 28.66 4.54
CA GLU A 336 10.78 28.63 5.30
C GLU A 336 10.60 29.12 6.74
N GLY A 337 9.61 29.98 6.97
CA GLY A 337 9.40 30.62 8.26
C GLY A 337 10.49 31.65 8.60
N ARG A 338 10.67 31.91 9.90
CA ARG A 338 11.70 32.82 10.41
C ARG A 338 12.96 32.07 10.78
N LYS A 339 14.10 32.73 10.71
CA LYS A 339 15.36 32.22 11.20
C LYS A 339 15.47 32.46 12.70
N TYR A 340 15.74 31.41 13.47
CA TYR A 340 15.89 31.44 14.92
C TYR A 340 17.35 31.33 15.35
N TYR A 341 17.63 31.89 16.51
CA TYR A 341 18.93 31.86 17.15
C TYR A 341 18.77 31.43 18.59
N PHE A 342 19.81 30.84 19.16
CA PHE A 342 19.82 30.47 20.58
C PHE A 342 19.81 31.73 21.46
N GLY A 343 18.96 31.72 22.47
CA GLY A 343 18.90 32.73 23.52
C GLY A 343 19.88 32.44 24.67
N ASN A 344 19.52 32.84 25.88
CA ASN A 344 20.28 32.48 27.06
C ASN A 344 20.06 31.01 27.40
N MET A 345 21.13 30.29 27.76
CA MET A 345 21.07 28.94 28.32
C MET A 345 20.99 29.04 29.83
N LEU A 346 20.02 28.36 30.40
CA LEU A 346 19.83 28.30 31.87
C LEU A 346 19.85 26.83 32.28
N TRP A 347 20.66 26.49 33.25
CA TRP A 347 20.74 25.17 33.84
C TRP A 347 20.02 25.20 35.19
N THR A 348 19.28 24.14 35.48
CA THR A 348 18.60 23.99 36.78
C THR A 348 18.77 22.55 37.26
N GLY A 349 18.99 22.42 38.60
CA GLY A 349 19.22 21.10 39.22
C GLY A 349 20.59 20.52 39.02
N ASN A 350 21.53 21.28 38.44
CA ASN A 350 22.92 20.87 38.18
C ASN A 350 23.82 21.05 39.39
N THR A 351 23.59 20.24 40.45
CA THR A 351 24.37 20.30 41.72
C THR A 351 25.80 19.83 41.56
N LYS A 352 26.09 18.97 40.61
CA LYS A 352 27.43 18.37 40.43
C LYS A 352 28.36 19.22 39.57
N TYR A 353 27.89 19.74 38.46
CA TYR A 353 28.66 20.53 37.53
C TYR A 353 28.15 21.97 37.48
N SER A 354 29.06 22.94 37.46
CA SER A 354 28.70 24.34 37.32
C SER A 354 28.17 24.64 35.91
N ASP A 355 27.38 25.70 35.78
CA ASP A 355 26.88 26.19 34.48
C ASP A 355 28.00 26.41 33.48
N SER A 356 29.16 26.87 33.94
CA SER A 356 30.33 27.10 33.08
C SER A 356 30.85 25.80 32.45
N VAL A 357 30.90 24.72 33.21
CA VAL A 357 31.34 23.41 32.73
C VAL A 357 30.30 22.86 31.74
N LEU A 358 29.01 22.91 32.09
CA LEU A 358 27.95 22.43 31.23
C LEU A 358 27.88 23.22 29.90
N ASN A 359 28.05 24.53 29.94
CA ASN A 359 28.12 25.37 28.74
C ASN A 359 29.34 25.04 27.87
N LEU A 360 30.47 24.70 28.46
CA LEU A 360 31.66 24.28 27.71
C LEU A 360 31.38 22.99 26.91
N PHE A 361 30.77 21.99 27.55
CA PHE A 361 30.42 20.72 26.90
C PHE A 361 29.28 20.92 25.87
N LEU A 362 28.30 21.77 26.17
CA LEU A 362 27.24 22.09 25.25
C LEU A 362 27.79 22.75 23.96
N GLY A 363 28.78 23.66 24.13
CA GLY A 363 29.44 24.31 23.00
C GLY A 363 28.48 25.14 22.11
N ILE A 364 27.38 25.63 22.65
CA ILE A 364 26.38 26.47 21.99
C ILE A 364 26.28 27.79 22.75
N ASN A 365 26.44 28.89 22.04
CA ASN A 365 26.40 30.22 22.62
C ASN A 365 25.13 30.99 22.27
N LYS A 366 24.82 31.99 23.08
CA LYS A 366 23.77 32.98 22.75
C LYS A 366 24.10 33.64 21.41
N GLY A 367 23.11 33.68 20.50
CA GLY A 367 23.26 34.26 19.16
C GLY A 367 23.70 33.25 18.09
N ASP A 368 24.10 32.04 18.46
CA ASP A 368 24.33 30.99 17.47
C ASP A 368 23.02 30.63 16.74
N VAL A 369 23.15 30.21 15.50
CA VAL A 369 21.99 29.77 14.71
C VAL A 369 21.35 28.55 15.38
N TYR A 370 20.05 28.60 15.61
CA TYR A 370 19.31 27.49 16.19
C TYR A 370 19.47 26.21 15.33
N ASN A 371 19.90 25.14 15.96
CA ASN A 371 20.07 23.83 15.34
C ASN A 371 19.69 22.76 16.35
N LEU A 372 18.50 22.16 16.16
CA LEU A 372 17.97 21.15 17.07
C LEU A 372 18.79 19.86 17.08
N GLU A 373 19.32 19.44 15.93
CA GLU A 373 20.15 18.26 15.81
C GLU A 373 21.44 18.40 16.59
N LEU A 374 22.11 19.56 16.44
CA LEU A 374 23.30 19.91 17.20
C LEU A 374 23.02 19.94 18.69
N LEU A 375 21.91 20.59 19.09
CA LEU A 375 21.51 20.66 20.51
C LEU A 375 21.30 19.25 21.10
N ASN A 376 20.55 18.38 20.40
CA ASN A 376 20.29 17.01 20.85
C ASN A 376 21.59 16.18 20.92
N LYS A 377 22.48 16.35 19.95
CA LYS A 377 23.80 15.70 19.95
C LYS A 377 24.63 16.16 21.16
N ARG A 378 24.69 17.46 21.42
CA ARG A 378 25.46 18.04 22.54
C ARG A 378 24.85 17.74 23.91
N LEU A 379 23.57 17.48 24.01
CA LEU A 379 22.89 17.02 25.22
C LEU A 379 23.02 15.51 25.48
N GLY A 380 23.57 14.74 24.55
CA GLY A 380 23.67 13.28 24.66
C GLY A 380 22.39 12.51 24.38
N LYS A 381 21.36 13.16 23.78
CA LYS A 381 20.12 12.49 23.37
C LYS A 381 20.29 11.56 22.16
N GLN A 382 21.38 11.71 21.43
CA GLN A 382 21.79 10.82 20.35
C GLN A 382 23.15 10.24 20.73
N LEU A 383 23.23 8.91 20.76
CA LEU A 383 24.50 8.21 21.05
C LEU A 383 25.59 8.72 20.10
N SER A 384 26.57 9.44 20.67
CA SER A 384 27.77 9.86 19.98
C SER A 384 28.88 8.86 20.31
N ALA A 385 29.39 8.18 19.30
CA ALA A 385 30.53 7.26 19.50
C ALA A 385 31.82 7.95 20.00
N GLU A 386 31.85 9.28 19.96
CA GLU A 386 33.05 10.09 20.29
C GLU A 386 33.00 10.66 21.71
N GLY A 387 31.90 10.51 22.45
CA GLY A 387 31.74 11.17 23.77
C GLY A 387 31.77 12.70 23.64
N GLY A 388 31.97 13.40 24.77
CA GLY A 388 32.16 14.85 24.80
C GLY A 388 30.84 15.65 24.71
N ASP A 389 29.74 15.03 25.06
CA ASP A 389 28.44 15.68 25.25
C ASP A 389 28.09 15.78 26.75
N VAL A 390 27.04 16.54 27.08
CA VAL A 390 26.62 16.74 28.47
C VAL A 390 26.16 15.42 29.11
N GLY A 391 25.50 14.54 28.34
CA GLY A 391 25.06 13.24 28.85
C GLY A 391 26.23 12.33 29.22
N SER A 392 27.26 12.24 28.37
CA SER A 392 28.43 11.44 28.62
C SER A 392 29.19 11.91 29.85
N LEU A 393 29.27 13.23 30.10
CA LEU A 393 29.87 13.80 31.29
C LEU A 393 29.23 13.27 32.59
N TYR A 394 27.90 13.13 32.61
CA TYR A 394 27.20 12.56 33.76
C TYR A 394 27.31 11.03 33.81
N GLN A 395 27.33 10.34 32.67
CA GLN A 395 27.46 8.89 32.60
C GLN A 395 28.84 8.42 33.10
N ASP A 396 29.92 9.14 32.78
CA ASP A 396 31.27 8.86 33.25
C ASP A 396 31.38 8.87 34.79
N ASP A 397 30.50 9.63 35.45
CA ASP A 397 30.38 9.71 36.90
C ASP A 397 29.32 8.75 37.49
N GLY A 398 28.74 7.89 36.69
CA GLY A 398 27.77 6.87 37.11
C GLY A 398 26.33 7.36 37.28
N TYR A 399 25.96 8.51 36.70
CA TYR A 399 24.60 8.97 36.63
C TYR A 399 23.91 8.42 35.34
N LEU A 400 22.67 7.93 35.47
CA LEU A 400 21.83 7.41 34.36
C LEU A 400 20.86 8.46 33.88
#